data_131a12ac4f54472349c88426077392f6
#
_entry.id   131a12ac4f54472349c88426077392f6
#
_cell.length_a   1.000
_cell.length_b   1.000
_cell.length_c   1.000
_cell.angle_alpha   90.00
_cell.angle_beta   90.00
_cell.angle_gamma   90.00
#
_symmetry.space_group_name_H-M   'P 1'
#
loop_
_entity.id
_entity.type
_entity.pdbx_description
1 polymer ?
#
loop_
_entity_poly.entity_id
_entity_poly.type
_entity_poly.pdbx_seq_one_letter_code
_entity_poly.pdbx_strand_id
1 'polypeptide(L)'
;MPRIELAPEVFDDFDRFFDHQEKYGIEDTSGRIAEINEAIQVLAHSPLIGRKAKAGKRELVIGKESRGYVALYRYVPDIDAVFVLAIRSQRESGYK
;
A
#
# COMPACT_ATOMS: atom_id res chain seq x y z
N MET A 1 -1.38 19.97 -4.11
CA MET A 1 -1.81 18.62 -3.70
C MET A 1 -0.96 17.59 -4.43
N PRO A 2 -0.22 16.71 -3.74
CA PRO A 2 0.65 15.75 -4.43
C PRO A 2 -0.14 14.78 -5.29
N ARG A 3 0.41 14.46 -6.46
CA ARG A 3 -0.13 13.39 -7.27
C ARG A 3 0.36 12.05 -6.72
N ILE A 4 -0.44 11.03 -6.91
CA ILE A 4 -0.11 9.69 -6.44
C ILE A 4 0.15 8.79 -7.65
N GLU A 5 1.31 8.15 -7.67
CA GLU A 5 1.73 7.22 -8.72
C GLU A 5 1.91 5.84 -8.09
N LEU A 6 1.41 4.82 -8.76
CA LEU A 6 1.56 3.44 -8.30
C LEU A 6 2.62 2.75 -9.15
N ALA A 7 3.64 2.19 -8.50
CA ALA A 7 4.65 1.40 -9.19
C ALA A 7 4.04 0.10 -9.72
N PRO A 8 4.60 -0.48 -10.81
CA PRO A 8 4.08 -1.74 -11.35
C PRO A 8 4.01 -2.87 -10.31
N GLU A 9 4.92 -2.90 -9.36
CA GLU A 9 4.96 -3.90 -8.30
C GLU A 9 3.69 -3.90 -7.44
N VAL A 10 2.99 -2.73 -7.35
CA VAL A 10 1.74 -2.65 -6.60
C VAL A 10 0.66 -3.50 -7.27
N PHE A 11 0.62 -3.52 -8.59
CA PHE A 11 -0.35 -4.34 -9.32
C PHE A 11 -0.04 -5.83 -9.17
N ASP A 12 1.24 -6.19 -9.15
CA ASP A 12 1.65 -7.57 -8.87
C ASP A 12 1.23 -7.98 -7.46
N ASP A 13 1.34 -7.06 -6.49
CA ASP A 13 0.91 -7.31 -5.12
C ASP A 13 -0.61 -7.55 -5.07
N PHE A 14 -1.40 -6.76 -5.81
CA PHE A 14 -2.85 -6.96 -5.88
C PHE A 14 -3.18 -8.33 -6.50
N ASP A 15 -2.49 -8.72 -7.56
CA ASP A 15 -2.66 -10.03 -8.18
C ASP A 15 -2.39 -11.16 -7.19
N ARG A 16 -1.35 -10.99 -6.37
CA ARG A 16 -1.02 -11.97 -5.33
C ARG A 16 -2.15 -12.10 -4.32
N PHE A 17 -2.80 -10.99 -3.95
CA PHE A 17 -3.92 -11.01 -3.02
C PHE A 17 -5.13 -11.71 -3.64
N PHE A 18 -5.41 -11.48 -4.93
CA PHE A 18 -6.48 -12.20 -5.62
C PHE A 18 -6.18 -13.69 -5.72
N ASP A 19 -4.95 -14.07 -6.03
CA ASP A 19 -4.56 -15.48 -6.11
C ASP A 19 -4.75 -16.17 -4.75
N HIS A 20 -4.40 -15.49 -3.67
CA HIS A 20 -4.60 -16.01 -2.33
C HIS A 20 -6.08 -16.24 -2.04
N GLN A 21 -6.94 -15.30 -2.39
CA GLN A 21 -8.37 -15.44 -2.22
C GLN A 21 -8.92 -16.62 -3.03
N GLU A 22 -8.52 -16.73 -4.29
CA GLU A 22 -8.97 -17.81 -5.16
C GLU A 22 -8.61 -19.17 -4.58
N LYS A 23 -7.40 -19.29 -4.03
CA LYS A 23 -6.90 -20.54 -3.46
C LYS A 23 -7.61 -20.93 -2.16
N TYR A 24 -7.88 -19.96 -1.29
CA TYR A 24 -8.42 -20.23 0.05
C TYR A 24 -9.90 -19.84 0.20
N GLY A 25 -10.43 -19.01 -0.67
CA GLY A 25 -11.86 -18.73 -0.79
C GLY A 25 -12.51 -17.98 0.36
N ILE A 26 -11.75 -17.29 1.20
CA ILE A 26 -12.27 -16.75 2.45
C ILE A 26 -12.24 -15.22 2.56
N GLU A 27 -11.71 -14.52 1.57
CA GLU A 27 -11.51 -13.08 1.67
C GLU A 27 -12.24 -12.32 0.57
N ASP A 28 -12.79 -11.15 0.92
CA ASP A 28 -13.30 -10.21 -0.07
C ASP A 28 -12.14 -9.35 -0.58
N THR A 29 -11.37 -9.87 -1.52
CA THR A 29 -10.17 -9.19 -2.02
C THR A 29 -10.52 -7.88 -2.72
N SER A 30 -11.61 -7.84 -3.50
CA SER A 30 -12.02 -6.62 -4.18
C SER A 30 -12.33 -5.50 -3.20
N GLY A 31 -13.06 -5.79 -2.11
CA GLY A 31 -13.36 -4.82 -1.08
C GLY A 31 -12.11 -4.36 -0.34
N ARG A 32 -11.17 -5.28 -0.11
CA ARG A 32 -9.91 -4.94 0.55
C ARG A 32 -9.02 -4.06 -0.32
N ILE A 33 -8.97 -4.31 -1.61
CA ILE A 33 -8.20 -3.47 -2.54
C ILE A 33 -8.82 -2.07 -2.60
N ALA A 34 -10.14 -1.97 -2.61
CA ALA A 34 -10.81 -0.67 -2.54
C ALA A 34 -10.44 0.09 -1.27
N GLU A 35 -10.39 -0.61 -0.13
CA GLU A 35 -9.98 -0.03 1.15
C GLU A 35 -8.53 0.48 1.09
N ILE A 36 -7.64 -0.29 0.47
CA ILE A 36 -6.25 0.10 0.28
C ILE A 36 -6.17 1.37 -0.56
N ASN A 37 -6.90 1.42 -1.67
CA ASN A 37 -6.91 2.59 -2.55
C ASN A 37 -7.43 3.83 -1.83
N GLU A 38 -8.48 3.72 -1.04
CA GLU A 38 -8.98 4.83 -0.24
C GLU A 38 -7.94 5.33 0.75
N ALA A 39 -7.26 4.42 1.43
CA ALA A 39 -6.22 4.78 2.39
C ALA A 39 -5.06 5.49 1.71
N ILE A 40 -4.65 5.02 0.52
CA ILE A 40 -3.58 5.66 -0.25
C ILE A 40 -3.94 7.11 -0.61
N GLN A 41 -5.21 7.40 -0.87
CA GLN A 41 -5.63 8.75 -1.21
C GLN A 41 -5.39 9.75 -0.06
N VAL A 42 -5.29 9.28 1.17
CA VAL A 42 -4.93 10.12 2.31
C VAL A 42 -3.56 10.76 2.09
N LEU A 43 -2.66 10.09 1.38
CA LEU A 43 -1.32 10.60 1.09
C LEU A 43 -1.34 11.85 0.21
N ALA A 44 -2.42 12.09 -0.53
CA ALA A 44 -2.58 13.30 -1.32
C ALA A 44 -2.76 14.53 -0.42
N HIS A 45 -3.20 14.34 0.80
CA HIS A 45 -3.39 15.42 1.78
C HIS A 45 -2.30 15.43 2.85
N SER A 46 -1.76 14.27 3.18
CA SER A 46 -0.80 14.11 4.27
C SER A 46 0.33 13.17 3.84
N PRO A 47 1.20 13.63 2.94
CA PRO A 47 2.23 12.73 2.37
C PRO A 47 3.26 12.22 3.39
N LEU A 48 3.40 12.86 4.53
CA LEU A 48 4.36 12.47 5.56
C LEU A 48 3.72 11.72 6.73
N ILE A 49 2.47 11.30 6.60
CA ILE A 49 1.74 10.65 7.69
C ILE A 49 2.29 9.26 8.02
N GLY A 50 2.89 8.57 7.06
CA GLY A 50 3.44 7.24 7.28
C GLY A 50 4.67 7.26 8.17
N ARG A 51 4.93 6.13 8.85
CA ARG A 51 6.12 6.00 9.69
C ARG A 51 7.37 5.89 8.83
N LYS A 52 8.47 6.41 9.32
CA LYS A 52 9.74 6.39 8.56
C LYS A 52 10.24 4.97 8.38
N ALA A 53 10.75 4.69 7.19
CA ALA A 53 11.38 3.44 6.83
C ALA A 53 12.75 3.73 6.23
N LYS A 54 13.46 2.70 5.80
CA LYS A 54 14.82 2.84 5.26
C LYS A 54 14.83 3.64 3.95
N ALA A 55 15.96 4.29 3.69
CA ALA A 55 16.24 4.95 2.41
C ALA A 55 15.22 6.03 2.01
N GLY A 56 14.77 6.81 2.98
CA GLY A 56 13.86 7.92 2.71
C GLY A 56 12.43 7.51 2.40
N LYS A 57 12.11 6.25 2.59
CA LYS A 57 10.76 5.73 2.38
C LYS A 57 9.92 5.86 3.63
N ARG A 58 8.63 5.66 3.49
CA ARG A 58 7.67 5.61 4.61
C ARG A 58 6.72 4.45 4.42
N GLU A 59 6.08 4.06 5.50
CA GLU A 59 5.08 3.00 5.49
C GLU A 59 3.76 3.51 6.03
N LEU A 60 2.69 3.30 5.27
CA LEU A 60 1.33 3.59 5.71
C LEU A 60 0.67 2.29 6.13
N VAL A 61 0.29 2.20 7.40
CA VAL A 61 -0.44 1.04 7.92
C VAL A 61 -1.92 1.22 7.61
N ILE A 62 -2.52 0.21 6.98
CA ILE A 62 -3.90 0.23 6.52
C ILE A 62 -4.65 -0.92 7.19
N GLY A 63 -5.77 -0.60 7.84
CA GLY A 63 -6.56 -1.60 8.55
C GLY A 63 -5.96 -1.94 9.91
N LYS A 64 -6.42 -3.04 10.49
CA LYS A 64 -6.05 -3.41 11.86
C LYS A 64 -5.47 -4.81 11.92
N GLU A 65 -4.42 -4.97 12.72
CA GLU A 65 -3.84 -6.25 13.08
C GLU A 65 -3.48 -7.10 11.86
N SER A 66 -3.64 -8.40 11.96
CA SER A 66 -3.25 -9.33 10.89
C SER A 66 -4.11 -9.22 9.63
N ARG A 67 -5.22 -8.49 9.68
CA ARG A 67 -6.07 -8.24 8.51
C ARG A 67 -5.67 -7.00 7.74
N GLY A 68 -4.72 -6.25 8.28
CA GLY A 68 -4.28 -5.01 7.66
C GLY A 68 -3.23 -5.21 6.60
N TYR A 69 -2.87 -4.10 5.98
CA TYR A 69 -1.85 -4.02 4.95
C TYR A 69 -0.86 -2.92 5.30
N VAL A 70 0.28 -2.94 4.64
CA VAL A 70 1.27 -1.88 4.77
C VAL A 70 1.65 -1.44 3.37
N ALA A 71 1.54 -0.15 3.10
CA ALA A 71 1.96 0.44 1.83
C ALA A 71 3.31 1.12 2.02
N LEU A 72 4.30 0.67 1.27
CA LEU A 72 5.62 1.31 1.23
C LEU A 72 5.58 2.40 0.18
N TYR A 73 5.95 3.61 0.56
CA TYR A 73 5.89 4.74 -0.37
C TYR A 73 7.03 5.72 -0.14
N ARG A 74 7.21 6.60 -1.11
CA ARG A 74 8.16 7.71 -1.02
C ARG A 74 7.46 8.99 -1.49
N TYR A 75 7.61 10.06 -0.72
CA TYR A 75 7.18 11.38 -1.14
C TYR A 75 8.39 12.16 -1.67
N VAL A 76 8.26 12.72 -2.87
CA VAL A 76 9.31 13.53 -3.51
C VAL A 76 8.81 14.97 -3.58
N PRO A 77 9.23 15.84 -2.63
CA PRO A 77 8.70 17.21 -2.55
C PRO A 77 8.98 18.06 -3.79
N ASP A 78 10.12 17.86 -4.42
CA ASP A 78 10.54 18.68 -5.57
C ASP A 78 9.53 18.63 -6.71
N ILE A 79 8.86 17.50 -6.89
CA ILE A 79 7.87 17.34 -7.94
C ILE A 79 6.47 17.11 -7.36
N ASP A 80 6.34 17.26 -6.05
CA ASP A 80 5.09 17.09 -5.30
C ASP A 80 4.36 15.80 -5.70
N ALA A 81 5.08 14.68 -5.58
CA ALA A 81 4.56 13.37 -5.97
C ALA A 81 4.81 12.33 -4.89
N VAL A 82 3.82 11.45 -4.71
CA VAL A 82 3.92 10.28 -3.86
C VAL A 82 4.02 9.05 -4.77
N PHE A 83 5.06 8.27 -4.58
CA PHE A 83 5.24 7.00 -5.30
C PHE A 83 4.96 5.86 -4.35
N VAL A 84 3.89 5.12 -4.59
CA VAL A 84 3.60 3.91 -3.84
C VAL A 84 4.36 2.77 -4.51
N LEU A 85 5.26 2.15 -3.75
CA LEU A 85 6.27 1.24 -4.30
C LEU A 85 5.88 -0.22 -4.17
N ALA A 86 5.22 -0.58 -3.07
CA ALA A 86 4.83 -1.96 -2.81
C ALA A 86 3.76 -2.01 -1.73
N ILE A 87 2.99 -3.08 -1.71
CA ILE A 87 1.99 -3.31 -0.66
C ILE A 87 2.16 -4.74 -0.18
N ARG A 88 2.11 -4.93 1.13
CA ARG A 88 2.12 -6.27 1.71
C ARG A 88 1.00 -6.41 2.73
N SER A 89 0.58 -7.64 2.95
CA SER A 89 -0.26 -7.97 4.08
C SER A 89 0.58 -7.89 5.36
N GLN A 90 -0.02 -7.50 6.47
CA GLN A 90 0.69 -7.49 7.75
C GLN A 90 1.13 -8.89 8.19
N ARG A 91 0.56 -9.94 7.60
CA ARG A 91 0.97 -11.32 7.86
C ARG A 91 2.27 -11.69 7.16
N GLU A 92 2.64 -10.96 6.11
CA GLU A 92 3.87 -11.23 5.37
C GLU A 92 5.07 -10.66 6.12
N SER A 93 6.21 -11.35 6.02
CA SER A 93 7.43 -10.93 6.69
C SER A 93 8.21 -9.86 5.95
N GLY A 94 7.75 -9.46 4.77
CA GLY A 94 8.39 -8.42 3.98
C GLY A 94 7.72 -8.23 2.65
N TYR A 95 8.25 -7.32 1.85
CA TYR A 95 7.73 -7.04 0.51
C TYR A 95 8.25 -8.08 -0.48
N LYS A 96 7.42 -8.43 -1.44
CA LYS A 96 7.76 -9.45 -2.45
C LYS A 96 8.39 -8.82 -3.70
#